data_2a22409db15b3a2fa1c967aacdd8dca5
#
_entry.id   2a22409db15b3a2fa1c967aacdd8dca5
#
_cell.length_a   1.000
_cell.length_b   1.000
_cell.length_c   1.000
_cell.angle_alpha   90.00
_cell.angle_beta   90.00
_cell.angle_gamma   90.00
#
_symmetry.space_group_name_H-M   'P 1'
#
loop_
_entity.id
_entity.type
_entity.pdbx_description
1 polymer ?
#
loop_
_entity_poly.entity_id
_entity_poly.type
_entity_poly.pdbx_seq_one_letter_code
_entity_poly.pdbx_strand_id
1 'polypeptide(L)' 'MPGPISQGDMEAIFAITDAMGIHREAVVVPLGRKDPGSVRRLGQEIQITLPASTSAAAWAETLRAELEKLGYEVEG' A
#
# COMPACT_ATOMS: atom_id res chain seq x y z
N MET A 1 -14.39 2.86 -14.00
CA MET A 1 -13.11 3.56 -14.16
C MET A 1 -12.60 4.00 -12.81
N PRO A 2 -11.39 3.55 -12.43
CA PRO A 2 -10.87 3.97 -11.13
C PRO A 2 -10.56 5.45 -11.16
N GLY A 3 -11.12 6.18 -10.23
CA GLY A 3 -10.85 7.58 -10.07
C GLY A 3 -9.52 7.82 -9.36
N PRO A 4 -9.26 9.05 -8.92
CA PRO A 4 -8.10 9.34 -8.11
C PRO A 4 -8.14 8.55 -6.81
N ILE A 5 -7.00 8.46 -6.15
CA ILE A 5 -6.91 7.74 -4.88
C ILE A 5 -7.82 8.40 -3.86
N SER A 6 -8.73 7.62 -3.31
CA SER A 6 -9.72 8.12 -2.36
C SER A 6 -9.22 8.02 -0.92
N GLN A 7 -9.93 8.68 -0.02
CA GLN A 7 -9.66 8.56 1.40
C GLN A 7 -9.83 7.10 1.86
N GLY A 8 -10.82 6.40 1.32
CA GLY A 8 -11.02 4.98 1.65
C GLY A 8 -9.85 4.12 1.22
N ASP A 9 -9.24 4.42 0.06
CA ASP A 9 -8.04 3.71 -0.39
C ASP A 9 -6.88 3.96 0.57
N MET A 10 -6.70 5.19 1.01
CA MET A 10 -5.62 5.51 1.95
C MET A 10 -5.84 4.86 3.31
N GLU A 11 -7.08 4.82 3.78
CA GLU A 11 -7.40 4.16 5.04
C GLU A 11 -7.09 2.66 4.98
N ALA A 12 -7.40 2.02 3.85
CA ALA A 12 -7.10 0.60 3.68
C ALA A 12 -5.59 0.35 3.71
N ILE A 13 -4.81 1.22 3.07
CA ILE A 13 -3.35 1.12 3.08
C ILE A 13 -2.81 1.33 4.50
N PHE A 14 -3.25 2.38 5.16
CA PHE A 14 -2.74 2.70 6.50
C PHE A 14 -3.14 1.67 7.55
N ALA A 15 -4.29 1.00 7.39
CA ALA A 15 -4.68 -0.07 8.29
C ALA A 15 -3.61 -1.19 8.28
N ILE A 16 -3.04 -1.47 7.12
CA ILE A 16 -2.01 -2.49 6.98
C ILE A 16 -0.66 -1.98 7.44
N THR A 17 -0.25 -0.80 6.99
CA THR A 17 1.06 -0.26 7.33
C THR A 17 1.17 0.07 8.82
N ASP A 18 0.11 0.58 9.42
CA ASP A 18 0.08 0.84 10.87
C ASP A 18 0.23 -0.47 11.65
N ALA A 19 -0.44 -1.54 11.20
CA ALA A 19 -0.36 -2.84 11.85
C ALA A 19 1.05 -3.43 11.76
N MET A 20 1.82 -3.02 10.77
CA MET A 20 3.20 -3.47 10.59
C MET A 20 4.23 -2.53 11.23
N GLY A 21 3.76 -1.51 11.95
CA GLY A 21 4.66 -0.56 12.59
C GLY A 21 5.34 0.39 11.63
N ILE A 22 4.80 0.56 10.43
CA ILE A 22 5.36 1.45 9.43
C ILE A 22 4.76 2.84 9.62
N HIS A 23 5.61 3.84 9.81
CA HIS A 23 5.14 5.21 9.97
C HIS A 23 4.50 5.71 8.68
N ARG A 24 3.39 6.43 8.81
CA ARG A 24 2.70 6.98 7.64
C ARG A 24 3.58 7.91 6.82
N GLU A 25 4.49 8.60 7.48
CA GLU A 25 5.42 9.50 6.81
C GLU A 25 6.37 8.76 5.86
N ALA A 26 6.60 7.48 6.10
CA ALA A 26 7.45 6.67 5.26
C ALA A 26 6.68 6.05 4.08
N VAL A 27 5.36 6.17 4.07
CA VAL A 27 4.52 5.60 3.02
C VAL A 27 4.28 6.63 1.92
N VAL A 28 4.68 6.28 0.70
CA VAL A 28 4.49 7.13 -0.46
C VAL A 28 3.54 6.43 -1.41
N VAL A 29 2.43 7.08 -1.74
CA VAL A 29 1.43 6.52 -2.64
C VAL A 29 1.30 7.47 -3.83
N PRO A 30 1.89 7.11 -4.99
CA PRO A 30 1.73 7.94 -6.20
C PRO A 30 0.26 8.03 -6.59
N LEU A 31 -0.13 9.19 -7.13
CA LEU A 31 -1.50 9.43 -7.54
C LEU A 31 -1.93 8.56 -8.71
N GLY A 32 -0.98 8.16 -9.54
CA GLY A 32 -1.28 7.30 -10.69
C GLY A 32 -1.46 5.85 -10.27
N ARG A 33 -2.47 5.19 -10.81
CA ARG A 33 -2.69 3.76 -10.60
C ARG A 33 -2.12 3.00 -11.77
N LYS A 34 -1.59 1.81 -11.52
CA LYS A 34 -1.00 0.98 -12.57
C LYS A 34 -1.12 -0.49 -12.19
N ASP A 35 -1.71 -1.28 -13.08
CA ASP A 35 -1.81 -2.72 -12.87
C ASP A 35 -0.44 -3.39 -13.05
N PRO A 36 -0.18 -4.39 -12.27
CA PRO A 36 -1.02 -5.01 -11.24
C PRO A 36 -0.85 -4.38 -9.85
N GLY A 37 -0.28 -3.21 -9.76
CA GLY A 37 0.10 -2.59 -8.52
C GLY A 37 1.46 -3.11 -8.07
N SER A 38 2.12 -2.38 -7.19
CA SER A 38 3.44 -2.78 -6.72
C SER A 38 3.79 -2.14 -5.39
N VAL A 39 4.75 -2.74 -4.71
CA VAL A 39 5.30 -2.21 -3.48
C VAL A 39 6.81 -2.23 -3.61
N ARG A 40 7.44 -1.09 -3.34
CA ARG A 40 8.89 -0.96 -3.47
C ARG A 40 9.44 -0.27 -2.24
N ARG A 41 10.60 -0.71 -1.80
CA ARG A 41 11.30 -0.04 -0.72
C ARG A 41 12.38 0.84 -1.32
N LEU A 42 12.32 2.14 -1.00
CA LEU A 42 13.28 3.12 -1.49
C LEU A 42 13.92 3.82 -0.29
N GLY A 43 15.05 3.31 0.16
CA GLY A 43 15.70 3.83 1.36
C GLY A 43 14.84 3.55 2.58
N GLN A 44 14.40 4.61 3.26
CA GLN A 44 13.52 4.49 4.42
C GLN A 44 12.04 4.65 4.05
N GLU A 45 11.77 4.84 2.77
CA GLU A 45 10.41 5.03 2.29
C GLU A 45 9.90 3.77 1.61
N ILE A 46 8.58 3.62 1.62
CA ILE A 46 7.90 2.52 0.94
C ILE A 46 6.96 3.14 -0.08
N GLN A 47 7.17 2.83 -1.34
CA GLN A 47 6.32 3.31 -2.41
C GLN A 47 5.29 2.23 -2.74
N ILE A 48 4.02 2.57 -2.58
CA ILE A 48 2.91 1.66 -2.85
C ILE A 48 2.14 2.18 -4.06
N THR A 49 2.22 1.48 -5.17
CA THR A 49 1.49 1.83 -6.38
C THR A 49 0.22 1.00 -6.43
N LEU A 50 -0.93 1.66 -6.41
CA LEU A 50 -2.21 0.97 -6.43
C LEU A 50 -2.52 0.41 -7.81
N PRO A 51 -3.19 -0.74 -7.88
CA PRO A 51 -3.64 -1.28 -9.16
C PRO A 51 -4.75 -0.42 -9.76
N ALA A 52 -4.82 -0.40 -11.10
CA ALA A 52 -5.81 0.40 -11.79
C ALA A 52 -7.17 -0.30 -11.86
N SER A 53 -7.20 -1.62 -11.83
CA SER A 53 -8.41 -2.41 -12.04
C SER A 53 -9.11 -2.84 -10.76
N THR A 54 -8.56 -2.48 -9.59
CA THR A 54 -9.09 -2.98 -8.32
C THR A 54 -8.94 -1.89 -7.26
N SER A 55 -9.80 -1.95 -6.23
CA SER A 55 -9.71 -0.99 -5.13
C SER A 55 -8.57 -1.39 -4.17
N ALA A 56 -8.12 -0.42 -3.37
CA ALA A 56 -7.10 -0.69 -2.35
C ALA A 56 -7.61 -1.73 -1.35
N ALA A 57 -8.88 -1.67 -0.98
CA ALA A 57 -9.45 -2.63 -0.05
C ALA A 57 -9.43 -4.06 -0.61
N ALA A 58 -9.75 -4.22 -1.89
CA ALA A 58 -9.73 -5.52 -2.53
C ALA A 58 -8.30 -6.04 -2.74
N TRP A 59 -7.34 -5.14 -2.87
CA TRP A 59 -5.94 -5.46 -3.08
C TRP A 59 -5.17 -5.59 -1.76
N ALA A 60 -5.82 -5.34 -0.64
CA ALA A 60 -5.16 -5.25 0.67
C ALA A 60 -4.36 -6.50 1.03
N GLU A 61 -4.87 -7.69 0.74
CA GLU A 61 -4.15 -8.93 1.03
C GLU A 61 -2.86 -9.04 0.22
N THR A 62 -2.90 -8.60 -1.03
CA THR A 62 -1.72 -8.59 -1.89
C THR A 62 -0.70 -7.59 -1.36
N LEU A 63 -1.16 -6.41 -0.96
CA LEU A 63 -0.30 -5.40 -0.35
C LEU A 63 0.41 -5.97 0.88
N ARG A 64 -0.34 -6.62 1.75
CA ARG A 64 0.22 -7.22 2.94
C ARG A 64 1.29 -8.26 2.59
N ALA A 65 0.99 -9.14 1.64
CA ALA A 65 1.93 -10.17 1.21
C ALA A 65 3.22 -9.55 0.64
N GLU A 66 3.08 -8.48 -0.14
CA GLU A 66 4.24 -7.80 -0.71
C GLU A 66 5.10 -7.14 0.36
N LEU A 67 4.47 -6.55 1.37
CA LEU A 67 5.20 -5.97 2.49
C LEU A 67 5.93 -7.05 3.30
N GLU A 68 5.30 -8.19 3.49
CA GLU A 68 5.94 -9.31 4.19
C GLU A 68 7.18 -9.80 3.43
N LYS A 69 7.14 -9.81 2.11
CA LYS A 69 8.30 -10.17 1.29
C LYS A 69 9.46 -9.19 1.49
N LEU A 70 9.17 -7.96 1.84
CA LEU A 70 10.19 -6.95 2.11
C LEU A 70 10.73 -7.01 3.54
N GLY A 71 10.19 -7.91 4.36
CA GLY A 71 10.66 -8.10 5.73
C GLY A 71 9.81 -7.46 6.81
N TYR A 72 8.67 -6.88 6.45
CA TYR A 72 7.76 -6.30 7.43
C TYR A 72 6.82 -7.38 7.98
N GLU A 73 6.47 -7.25 9.25
CA GLU A 73 5.56 -8.19 9.90
C GLU A 73 4.48 -7.43 10.64
N VAL A 74 3.30 -8.02 10.70
CA VAL A 74 2.21 -7.46 11.49
C VAL A 74 2.58 -7.57 12.97
N GLU A 75 2.60 -6.44 13.65
CA GLU A 75 2.84 -6.38 15.07
C GLU A 75 1.52 -6.68 15.79
N GLY A 76 1.60 -7.60 16.70
CA GLY A 76 0.37 -7.91 17.31
C GLY A 76 0.38 -8.58 18.58
#